data_ae27844cdfea9405226ab4772ad9e11f
#
_entry.id   ae27844cdfea9405226ab4772ad9e11f
#
_cell.length_a   1.000
_cell.length_b   1.000
_cell.length_c   1.000
_cell.angle_alpha   90.00
_cell.angle_beta   90.00
_cell.angle_gamma   90.00
#
_symmetry.space_group_name_H-M   'P 1'
#
loop_
_entity.id
_entity.type
_entity.pdbx_description
1 polymer ?
#
loop_
_entity_poly.entity_id
_entity_poly.type
_entity_poly.pdbx_seq_one_letter_code
_entity_poly.pdbx_strand_id
1 'polypeptide(L)'
;MRIFKVGLTYVAKCGGRSNEFGIMTADRIRSSLVTAYMVMFFSYLFLPLIIMTAATFNTSRFPTVAPWMGFTLNWFTVLWNDGAMWTALWTSFLIGVGVIALAVPIGLSAALLLYRLHSRARTVLYAVMVSPLLTPGVIIGISTLVFWDRWLDVKGGIFLTVIAQSSFIAAYAMLLFMARLQRFDLTLEEAALDLGASHLQVFRRITLPYLMPAILSAAFIAFLQSFENYNTTIFVRGLDTTLTVYIASKVRTGLTPAVNALSVIMIGLTTLGAFVYELARRRELARQESAKRRAVQADMALAGSAL
;
A
#
# COMPACT_ATOMS: atom_id res chain seq x y z
N MET A 1 -7.10 43.31 46.17
CA MET A 1 -6.87 42.51 44.98
C MET A 1 -8.16 42.23 44.20
N ARG A 2 -9.15 43.14 44.18
CA ARG A 2 -10.46 43.02 43.47
C ARG A 2 -10.73 44.13 42.44
N ILE A 3 -9.84 45.11 42.32
CA ILE A 3 -10.05 46.30 41.44
C ILE A 3 -9.39 46.13 40.06
N PHE A 4 -8.47 45.14 39.91
CA PHE A 4 -7.76 44.90 38.63
C PHE A 4 -8.50 43.97 37.65
N LYS A 5 -9.58 43.30 38.06
CA LYS A 5 -10.36 42.38 37.21
C LYS A 5 -11.48 43.03 36.38
N VAL A 6 -11.89 44.26 36.71
CA VAL A 6 -13.00 44.96 36.02
C VAL A 6 -12.51 45.77 34.81
N GLY A 7 -11.25 46.21 34.81
CA GLY A 7 -10.67 46.98 33.70
C GLY A 7 -10.34 46.15 32.44
N LEU A 8 -10.04 44.89 32.60
CA LEU A 8 -9.67 43.99 31.46
C LEU A 8 -10.90 43.47 30.68
N THR A 9 -12.08 43.49 31.28
CA THR A 9 -13.31 43.01 30.60
C THR A 9 -13.94 44.09 29.71
N TYR A 10 -13.64 45.38 29.92
CA TYR A 10 -14.20 46.47 29.11
C TYR A 10 -13.36 46.78 27.86
N VAL A 11 -12.04 46.57 27.89
CA VAL A 11 -11.15 46.77 26.72
C VAL A 11 -11.31 45.63 25.70
N ALA A 12 -11.67 44.42 26.17
CA ALA A 12 -11.92 43.28 25.28
C ALA A 12 -13.23 43.37 24.48
N LYS A 13 -14.17 44.26 24.89
CA LYS A 13 -15.49 44.33 24.25
C LYS A 13 -15.60 45.42 23.16
N CYS A 14 -14.69 46.36 23.07
CA CYS A 14 -14.68 47.40 22.04
C CYS A 14 -13.74 47.09 20.84
N GLY A 15 -12.82 46.12 20.95
CA GLY A 15 -11.92 45.69 19.87
C GLY A 15 -12.43 44.51 19.03
N GLY A 16 -13.57 43.88 19.43
CA GLY A 16 -13.94 42.54 18.94
C GLY A 16 -14.59 42.49 17.54
N ARG A 17 -15.23 43.55 17.08
CA ARG A 17 -16.02 43.49 15.83
C ARG A 17 -15.23 43.68 14.54
N SER A 18 -14.22 44.49 14.56
CA SER A 18 -13.35 44.69 13.37
C SER A 18 -12.34 43.55 13.15
N ASN A 19 -11.88 42.90 14.24
CA ASN A 19 -10.99 41.77 14.13
C ASN A 19 -11.69 40.46 13.70
N GLU A 20 -12.94 40.24 14.12
CA GLU A 20 -13.70 39.06 13.71
C GLU A 20 -14.03 39.08 12.21
N PHE A 21 -14.34 40.23 11.63
CA PHE A 21 -14.58 40.37 10.19
C PHE A 21 -13.29 40.13 9.38
N GLY A 22 -12.14 40.61 9.84
CA GLY A 22 -10.85 40.39 9.24
C GLY A 22 -10.38 38.92 9.31
N ILE A 23 -10.64 38.28 10.46
CA ILE A 23 -10.32 36.85 10.67
C ILE A 23 -11.21 35.97 9.81
N MET A 24 -12.51 36.23 9.74
CA MET A 24 -13.47 35.47 8.90
C MET A 24 -13.17 35.64 7.40
N THR A 25 -12.72 36.79 6.94
CA THR A 25 -12.30 36.99 5.52
C THR A 25 -10.98 36.31 5.23
N ALA A 26 -10.00 36.40 6.13
CA ALA A 26 -8.71 35.71 5.98
C ALA A 26 -8.89 34.19 5.99
N ASP A 27 -9.74 33.62 6.86
CA ASP A 27 -10.04 32.20 6.90
C ASP A 27 -10.80 31.73 5.65
N ARG A 28 -11.70 32.54 5.09
CA ARG A 28 -12.36 32.23 3.80
C ARG A 28 -11.38 32.26 2.65
N ILE A 29 -10.50 33.24 2.58
CA ILE A 29 -9.47 33.33 1.53
C ILE A 29 -8.52 32.13 1.63
N ARG A 30 -8.06 31.80 2.84
CA ARG A 30 -7.20 30.62 3.08
C ARG A 30 -7.91 29.34 2.68
N SER A 31 -9.18 29.15 3.07
CA SER A 31 -9.99 27.99 2.70
C SER A 31 -10.16 27.90 1.17
N SER A 32 -10.45 29.03 0.50
CA SER A 32 -10.58 29.05 -0.95
C SER A 32 -9.27 28.73 -1.67
N LEU A 33 -8.14 29.25 -1.19
CA LEU A 33 -6.81 28.93 -1.72
C LEU A 33 -6.47 27.45 -1.54
N VAL A 34 -6.74 26.88 -0.36
CA VAL A 34 -6.54 25.46 -0.09
C VAL A 34 -7.43 24.62 -1.01
N THR A 35 -8.71 24.99 -1.15
CA THR A 35 -9.64 24.29 -2.05
C THR A 35 -9.19 24.36 -3.50
N ALA A 36 -8.79 25.54 -3.98
CA ALA A 36 -8.28 25.72 -5.34
C ALA A 36 -7.02 24.89 -5.58
N TYR A 37 -6.08 24.88 -4.62
CA TYR A 37 -4.89 24.03 -4.67
C TYR A 37 -5.25 22.56 -4.73
N MET A 38 -6.17 22.09 -3.88
CA MET A 38 -6.61 20.68 -3.87
C MET A 38 -7.29 20.29 -5.19
N VAL A 39 -8.17 21.16 -5.72
CA VAL A 39 -8.80 20.92 -7.03
C VAL A 39 -7.75 20.84 -8.15
N MET A 40 -6.81 21.79 -8.17
CA MET A 40 -5.72 21.77 -9.15
C MET A 40 -4.85 20.54 -9.03
N PHE A 41 -4.49 20.15 -7.81
CA PHE A 41 -3.68 18.96 -7.53
C PHE A 41 -4.39 17.67 -7.99
N PHE A 42 -5.65 17.49 -7.59
CA PHE A 42 -6.41 16.31 -8.03
C PHE A 42 -6.70 16.30 -9.53
N SER A 43 -6.98 17.46 -10.12
CA SER A 43 -7.14 17.57 -11.57
C SER A 43 -5.85 17.18 -12.31
N TYR A 44 -4.70 17.66 -11.88
CA TYR A 44 -3.40 17.27 -12.44
C TYR A 44 -3.15 15.77 -12.33
N LEU A 45 -3.51 15.16 -11.18
CA LEU A 45 -3.31 13.74 -10.93
C LEU A 45 -4.26 12.85 -11.76
N PHE A 46 -5.52 13.22 -11.84
CA PHE A 46 -6.55 12.39 -12.48
C PHE A 46 -6.75 12.68 -13.98
N LEU A 47 -6.37 13.86 -14.46
CA LEU A 47 -6.56 14.25 -15.86
C LEU A 47 -5.91 13.26 -16.85
N PRO A 48 -4.65 12.81 -16.69
CA PRO A 48 -4.07 11.82 -17.58
C PRO A 48 -4.84 10.49 -17.59
N LEU A 49 -5.34 10.05 -16.42
CA LEU A 49 -6.13 8.82 -16.30
C LEU A 49 -7.48 8.96 -17.00
N ILE A 50 -8.13 10.10 -16.88
CA ILE A 50 -9.40 10.40 -17.55
C ILE A 50 -9.18 10.43 -19.07
N ILE A 51 -8.13 11.10 -19.56
CA ILE A 51 -7.80 11.16 -20.99
C ILE A 51 -7.52 9.76 -21.53
N MET A 52 -6.73 8.95 -20.84
CA MET A 52 -6.40 7.59 -21.22
C MET A 52 -7.68 6.71 -21.24
N THR A 53 -8.54 6.87 -20.24
CA THR A 53 -9.82 6.17 -20.17
C THR A 53 -10.72 6.57 -21.33
N ALA A 54 -10.85 7.87 -21.62
CA ALA A 54 -11.65 8.35 -22.74
C ALA A 54 -11.11 7.84 -24.09
N ALA A 55 -9.79 7.83 -24.28
CA ALA A 55 -9.14 7.32 -25.48
C ALA A 55 -9.44 5.83 -25.74
N THR A 56 -9.68 5.05 -24.69
CA THR A 56 -10.06 3.63 -24.81
C THR A 56 -11.41 3.43 -25.50
N PHE A 57 -12.32 4.39 -25.37
CA PHE A 57 -13.65 4.33 -25.97
C PHE A 57 -13.71 4.96 -27.38
N ASN A 58 -12.59 5.49 -27.88
CA ASN A 58 -12.53 6.01 -29.24
C ASN A 58 -12.23 4.88 -30.24
N THR A 59 -12.90 4.91 -31.41
CA THR A 59 -12.69 3.95 -32.51
C THR A 59 -11.31 4.10 -33.17
N SER A 60 -10.58 5.16 -32.87
CA SER A 60 -9.23 5.40 -33.40
C SER A 60 -8.29 4.23 -33.10
N ARG A 61 -7.41 3.90 -34.06
CA ARG A 61 -6.34 2.91 -33.85
C ARG A 61 -5.22 3.40 -32.91
N PHE A 62 -5.15 4.72 -32.73
CA PHE A 62 -4.20 5.34 -31.81
C PHE A 62 -4.90 5.73 -30.51
N PRO A 63 -4.22 5.68 -29.37
CA PRO A 63 -4.80 6.03 -28.07
C PRO A 63 -4.94 7.55 -27.89
N THR A 64 -5.76 8.17 -28.72
CA THR A 64 -6.02 9.60 -28.73
C THR A 64 -7.49 9.89 -28.47
N VAL A 65 -7.78 11.05 -27.86
CA VAL A 65 -9.14 11.56 -27.65
C VAL A 65 -9.56 12.44 -28.83
N ALA A 66 -8.61 13.06 -29.51
CA ALA A 66 -8.86 13.93 -30.65
C ALA A 66 -8.05 13.48 -31.89
N PRO A 67 -8.68 13.35 -33.06
CA PRO A 67 -10.12 13.52 -33.31
C PRO A 67 -10.96 12.36 -32.71
N TRP A 68 -12.18 12.67 -32.23
CA TRP A 68 -13.12 11.65 -31.80
C TRP A 68 -13.78 11.01 -33.03
N MET A 69 -13.50 9.73 -33.26
CA MET A 69 -13.97 9.00 -34.46
C MET A 69 -15.25 8.20 -34.20
N GLY A 70 -15.64 8.01 -32.95
CA GLY A 70 -16.83 7.26 -32.57
C GLY A 70 -16.61 6.47 -31.26
N PHE A 71 -17.70 6.03 -30.66
CA PHE A 71 -17.67 5.20 -29.46
C PHE A 71 -17.51 3.72 -29.80
N THR A 72 -16.61 3.02 -29.08
CA THR A 72 -16.40 1.58 -29.26
C THR A 72 -16.04 0.89 -27.95
N LEU A 73 -16.41 -0.39 -27.82
CA LEU A 73 -15.94 -1.31 -26.78
C LEU A 73 -15.00 -2.39 -27.34
N ASN A 74 -14.71 -2.34 -28.64
CA ASN A 74 -13.93 -3.37 -29.33
C ASN A 74 -12.55 -3.59 -28.73
N TRP A 75 -11.93 -2.56 -28.14
CA TRP A 75 -10.60 -2.69 -27.54
C TRP A 75 -10.56 -3.61 -26.33
N PHE A 76 -11.68 -3.74 -25.61
CA PHE A 76 -11.81 -4.72 -24.53
C PHE A 76 -11.88 -6.14 -25.07
N THR A 77 -12.57 -6.34 -26.21
CA THR A 77 -12.63 -7.65 -26.89
C THR A 77 -11.27 -8.05 -27.46
N VAL A 78 -10.55 -7.09 -28.08
CA VAL A 78 -9.19 -7.30 -28.58
C VAL A 78 -8.25 -7.70 -27.43
N LEU A 79 -8.32 -7.00 -26.30
CA LEU A 79 -7.54 -7.31 -25.11
C LEU A 79 -7.87 -8.70 -24.56
N TRP A 80 -9.16 -9.03 -24.46
CA TRP A 80 -9.61 -10.32 -23.94
C TRP A 80 -9.09 -11.50 -24.75
N ASN A 81 -8.99 -11.35 -26.06
CA ASN A 81 -8.49 -12.36 -26.99
C ASN A 81 -6.95 -12.37 -27.11
N ASP A 82 -6.23 -11.47 -26.43
CA ASP A 82 -4.76 -11.45 -26.44
C ASP A 82 -4.20 -12.50 -25.45
N GLY A 83 -3.86 -13.70 -25.96
CA GLY A 83 -3.27 -14.77 -25.15
C GLY A 83 -1.95 -14.40 -24.49
N ALA A 84 -1.16 -13.49 -25.10
CA ALA A 84 0.09 -13.02 -24.49
C ALA A 84 -0.17 -12.17 -23.24
N MET A 85 -1.23 -11.38 -23.24
CA MET A 85 -1.69 -10.63 -22.06
C MET A 85 -2.05 -11.56 -20.90
N TRP A 86 -2.85 -12.60 -21.18
CA TRP A 86 -3.25 -13.57 -20.14
C TRP A 86 -2.08 -14.35 -19.59
N THR A 87 -1.13 -14.78 -20.44
CA THR A 87 0.10 -15.42 -20.00
C THR A 87 0.92 -14.49 -19.11
N ALA A 88 1.08 -13.23 -19.51
CA ALA A 88 1.81 -12.23 -18.74
C ALA A 88 1.15 -11.93 -17.38
N LEU A 89 -0.18 -11.86 -17.34
CA LEU A 89 -0.97 -11.68 -16.12
C LEU A 89 -0.76 -12.86 -15.16
N TRP A 90 -0.86 -14.08 -15.68
CA TRP A 90 -0.66 -15.29 -14.88
C TRP A 90 0.76 -15.42 -14.35
N THR A 91 1.77 -15.12 -15.18
CA THR A 91 3.18 -15.09 -14.77
C THR A 91 3.40 -14.06 -13.65
N SER A 92 2.84 -12.84 -13.77
CA SER A 92 2.92 -11.83 -12.71
C SER A 92 2.28 -12.30 -11.42
N PHE A 93 1.14 -12.97 -11.51
CA PHE A 93 0.45 -13.52 -10.33
C PHE A 93 1.29 -14.60 -9.64
N LEU A 94 1.85 -15.55 -10.39
CA LEU A 94 2.71 -16.60 -9.85
C LEU A 94 3.96 -16.03 -9.17
N ILE A 95 4.62 -15.06 -9.80
CA ILE A 95 5.77 -14.36 -9.22
C ILE A 95 5.35 -13.65 -7.94
N GLY A 96 4.23 -12.92 -7.94
CA GLY A 96 3.72 -12.23 -6.76
C GLY A 96 3.46 -13.15 -5.57
N VAL A 97 2.84 -14.31 -5.81
CA VAL A 97 2.64 -15.34 -4.78
C VAL A 97 3.97 -15.92 -4.29
N GLY A 98 4.90 -16.20 -5.21
CA GLY A 98 6.24 -16.66 -4.86
C GLY A 98 7.01 -15.66 -4.01
N VAL A 99 6.92 -14.38 -4.35
CA VAL A 99 7.53 -13.29 -3.56
C VAL A 99 6.91 -13.18 -2.18
N ILE A 100 5.59 -13.30 -2.04
CA ILE A 100 4.95 -13.33 -0.71
C ILE A 100 5.52 -14.49 0.11
N ALA A 101 5.57 -15.70 -0.48
CA ALA A 101 6.01 -16.91 0.19
C ALA A 101 7.48 -16.84 0.66
N LEU A 102 8.32 -16.04 -0.01
CA LEU A 102 9.73 -15.91 0.31
C LEU A 102 10.02 -14.63 1.11
N ALA A 103 9.56 -13.48 0.66
CA ALA A 103 9.91 -12.19 1.26
C ALA A 103 9.27 -11.96 2.63
N VAL A 104 8.02 -12.40 2.83
CA VAL A 104 7.30 -12.17 4.10
C VAL A 104 7.94 -12.97 5.25
N PRO A 105 8.25 -14.28 5.12
CA PRO A 105 8.96 -15.01 6.17
C PRO A 105 10.37 -14.50 6.43
N ILE A 106 11.12 -14.12 5.39
CA ILE A 106 12.46 -13.53 5.54
C ILE A 106 12.36 -12.20 6.31
N GLY A 107 11.45 -11.31 5.92
CA GLY A 107 11.23 -10.03 6.59
C GLY A 107 10.79 -10.20 8.04
N LEU A 108 9.92 -11.17 8.31
CA LEU A 108 9.48 -11.50 9.67
C LEU A 108 10.64 -12.00 10.54
N SER A 109 11.42 -12.94 10.02
CA SER A 109 12.59 -13.49 10.74
C SER A 109 13.62 -12.40 11.03
N ALA A 110 13.89 -11.53 10.05
CA ALA A 110 14.77 -10.38 10.19
C ALA A 110 14.27 -9.39 11.27
N ALA A 111 12.99 -9.06 11.25
CA ALA A 111 12.40 -8.17 12.24
C ALA A 111 12.46 -8.75 13.66
N LEU A 112 12.13 -10.03 13.84
CA LEU A 112 12.21 -10.70 15.14
C LEU A 112 13.66 -10.77 15.67
N LEU A 113 14.62 -11.06 14.78
CA LEU A 113 16.03 -11.05 15.14
C LEU A 113 16.47 -9.66 15.62
N LEU A 114 16.18 -8.62 14.83
CA LEU A 114 16.55 -7.24 15.18
C LEU A 114 15.83 -6.71 16.42
N TYR A 115 14.59 -7.16 16.65
CA TYR A 115 13.83 -6.77 17.82
C TYR A 115 14.44 -7.30 19.12
N ARG A 116 14.93 -8.55 19.11
CA ARG A 116 15.55 -9.21 20.27
C ARG A 116 17.03 -8.86 20.47
N LEU A 117 17.68 -8.29 19.45
CA LEU A 117 19.11 -8.00 19.50
C LEU A 117 19.37 -6.64 20.14
N HIS A 118 20.08 -6.61 21.29
CA HIS A 118 20.43 -5.40 22.06
C HIS A 118 21.93 -5.07 22.01
N SER A 119 22.60 -5.30 20.88
CA SER A 119 24.02 -5.08 20.72
C SER A 119 24.33 -4.11 19.58
N ARG A 120 25.59 -3.63 19.49
CA ARG A 120 26.07 -2.82 18.34
C ARG A 120 25.87 -3.52 16.99
N ALA A 121 25.85 -4.85 16.98
CA ALA A 121 25.56 -5.65 15.79
C ALA A 121 24.15 -5.37 15.20
N ARG A 122 23.19 -4.95 16.03
CA ARG A 122 21.84 -4.57 15.56
C ARG A 122 21.89 -3.49 14.48
N THR A 123 22.68 -2.43 14.69
CA THR A 123 22.79 -1.32 13.74
C THR A 123 23.40 -1.77 12.42
N VAL A 124 24.44 -2.60 12.47
CA VAL A 124 25.08 -3.13 11.26
C VAL A 124 24.15 -4.07 10.51
N LEU A 125 23.51 -5.01 11.20
CA LEU A 125 22.53 -5.92 10.58
C LEU A 125 21.35 -5.17 9.98
N TYR A 126 20.83 -4.17 10.69
CA TYR A 126 19.77 -3.31 10.16
C TYR A 126 20.19 -2.62 8.86
N ALA A 127 21.38 -2.01 8.85
CA ALA A 127 21.91 -1.33 7.66
C ALA A 127 22.07 -2.30 6.47
N VAL A 128 22.59 -3.51 6.71
CA VAL A 128 22.74 -4.54 5.68
C VAL A 128 21.38 -5.00 5.15
N MET A 129 20.40 -5.24 6.05
CA MET A 129 19.06 -5.71 5.65
C MET A 129 18.25 -4.64 4.93
N VAL A 130 18.48 -3.35 5.19
CA VAL A 130 17.81 -2.23 4.51
C VAL A 130 18.52 -1.85 3.21
N SER A 131 19.80 -2.18 3.04
CA SER A 131 20.59 -1.77 1.87
C SER A 131 19.96 -2.13 0.51
N PRO A 132 19.25 -3.27 0.31
CA PRO A 132 18.59 -3.55 -0.96
C PRO A 132 17.49 -2.55 -1.33
N LEU A 133 16.85 -1.91 -0.33
CA LEU A 133 15.86 -0.84 -0.59
C LEU A 133 16.46 0.40 -1.23
N LEU A 134 17.72 0.68 -0.91
CA LEU A 134 18.46 1.85 -1.41
C LEU A 134 19.15 1.54 -2.76
N THR A 135 19.18 0.26 -3.14
CA THR A 135 19.83 -0.18 -4.38
C THR A 135 18.85 -0.06 -5.55
N PRO A 136 19.22 0.60 -6.65
CA PRO A 136 18.38 0.66 -7.84
C PRO A 136 17.99 -0.75 -8.33
N GLY A 137 16.71 -0.96 -8.65
CA GLY A 137 16.17 -2.26 -9.06
C GLY A 137 16.88 -2.87 -10.27
N VAL A 138 17.36 -2.04 -11.19
CA VAL A 138 18.19 -2.46 -12.34
C VAL A 138 19.46 -3.16 -11.87
N ILE A 139 20.15 -2.60 -10.87
CA ILE A 139 21.39 -3.18 -10.32
C ILE A 139 21.09 -4.51 -9.65
N ILE A 140 20.01 -4.59 -8.86
CA ILE A 140 19.57 -5.83 -8.23
C ILE A 140 19.30 -6.90 -9.29
N GLY A 141 18.57 -6.57 -10.35
CA GLY A 141 18.24 -7.48 -11.43
C GLY A 141 19.49 -8.03 -12.14
N ILE A 142 20.37 -7.13 -12.58
CA ILE A 142 21.60 -7.50 -13.29
C ILE A 142 22.52 -8.34 -12.38
N SER A 143 22.74 -7.88 -11.14
CA SER A 143 23.61 -8.58 -10.19
C SER A 143 23.10 -9.98 -9.87
N THR A 144 21.77 -10.11 -9.66
CA THR A 144 21.14 -11.42 -9.43
C THR A 144 21.32 -12.32 -10.64
N LEU A 145 21.02 -11.83 -11.85
CA LEU A 145 21.20 -12.64 -13.06
C LEU A 145 22.65 -13.11 -13.22
N VAL A 146 23.61 -12.19 -13.14
CA VAL A 146 25.04 -12.51 -13.32
C VAL A 146 25.52 -13.49 -12.26
N PHE A 147 25.15 -13.30 -11.01
CA PHE A 147 25.54 -14.21 -9.93
C PHE A 147 25.01 -15.63 -10.15
N TRP A 148 23.72 -15.79 -10.42
CA TRP A 148 23.09 -17.10 -10.54
C TRP A 148 23.47 -17.81 -11.85
N ASP A 149 23.62 -17.08 -12.96
CA ASP A 149 24.06 -17.65 -14.24
C ASP A 149 25.52 -18.10 -14.19
N ARG A 150 26.43 -17.29 -13.62
CA ARG A 150 27.85 -17.57 -13.58
C ARG A 150 28.26 -18.69 -12.61
N TRP A 151 27.61 -18.69 -11.43
CA TRP A 151 28.04 -19.58 -10.34
C TRP A 151 27.20 -20.84 -10.21
N LEU A 152 25.97 -20.82 -10.65
CA LEU A 152 24.98 -21.87 -10.44
C LEU A 152 24.35 -22.37 -11.76
N ASP A 153 24.69 -21.76 -12.89
CA ASP A 153 24.12 -22.03 -14.23
C ASP A 153 22.56 -21.93 -14.24
N VAL A 154 22.00 -21.08 -13.40
CA VAL A 154 20.56 -20.83 -13.34
C VAL A 154 20.22 -19.67 -14.24
N LYS A 155 19.51 -19.97 -15.32
CA LYS A 155 19.06 -18.98 -16.31
C LYS A 155 17.89 -18.13 -15.77
N GLY A 156 17.68 -16.95 -16.38
CA GLY A 156 16.53 -16.11 -16.09
C GLY A 156 15.21 -16.86 -16.24
N GLY A 157 14.23 -16.49 -15.41
CA GLY A 157 12.89 -17.08 -15.39
C GLY A 157 12.12 -16.70 -14.11
N ILE A 158 10.97 -17.32 -13.89
CA ILE A 158 10.10 -17.07 -12.75
C ILE A 158 10.87 -17.21 -11.42
N PHE A 159 11.64 -18.30 -11.25
CA PHE A 159 12.40 -18.56 -10.03
C PHE A 159 13.38 -17.42 -9.71
N LEU A 160 14.18 -17.02 -10.69
CA LEU A 160 15.17 -15.97 -10.50
C LEU A 160 14.52 -14.61 -10.26
N THR A 161 13.37 -14.37 -10.89
CA THR A 161 12.58 -13.16 -10.67
C THR A 161 12.05 -13.08 -9.23
N VAL A 162 11.55 -14.20 -8.69
CA VAL A 162 11.09 -14.28 -7.29
C VAL A 162 12.25 -13.97 -6.33
N ILE A 163 13.43 -14.54 -6.55
CA ILE A 163 14.60 -14.29 -5.69
C ILE A 163 15.01 -12.82 -5.75
N ALA A 164 15.18 -12.28 -6.97
CA ALA A 164 15.62 -10.91 -7.15
C ALA A 164 14.67 -9.90 -6.50
N GLN A 165 13.37 -10.07 -6.71
CA GLN A 165 12.36 -9.19 -6.11
C GLN A 165 12.27 -9.37 -4.58
N SER A 166 12.38 -10.59 -4.09
CA SER A 166 12.30 -10.88 -2.65
C SER A 166 13.43 -10.22 -1.86
N SER A 167 14.58 -9.96 -2.48
CA SER A 167 15.73 -9.36 -1.80
C SER A 167 15.42 -7.98 -1.21
N PHE A 168 14.70 -7.11 -1.92
CA PHE A 168 14.33 -5.79 -1.43
C PHE A 168 12.92 -5.75 -0.82
N ILE A 169 11.99 -6.60 -1.29
CA ILE A 169 10.63 -6.66 -0.74
C ILE A 169 10.66 -7.22 0.70
N ALA A 170 11.57 -8.14 1.01
CA ALA A 170 11.77 -8.61 2.38
C ALA A 170 12.18 -7.49 3.35
N ALA A 171 12.94 -6.51 2.89
CA ALA A 171 13.29 -5.35 3.71
C ALA A 171 12.07 -4.46 3.99
N TYR A 172 11.15 -4.26 3.03
CA TYR A 172 9.85 -3.59 3.29
C TYR A 172 9.03 -4.34 4.33
N ALA A 173 8.90 -5.66 4.18
CA ALA A 173 8.18 -6.50 5.13
C ALA A 173 8.81 -6.41 6.54
N MET A 174 10.14 -6.46 6.63
CA MET A 174 10.88 -6.30 7.89
C MET A 174 10.54 -4.97 8.59
N LEU A 175 10.55 -3.85 7.85
CA LEU A 175 10.23 -2.54 8.43
C LEU A 175 8.80 -2.46 8.97
N LEU A 176 7.83 -3.06 8.27
CA LEU A 176 6.44 -3.15 8.72
C LEU A 176 6.33 -3.96 10.02
N PHE A 177 7.01 -5.10 10.08
CA PHE A 177 7.02 -5.93 11.29
C PHE A 177 7.71 -5.24 12.46
N MET A 178 8.83 -4.56 12.22
CA MET A 178 9.52 -3.78 13.26
C MET A 178 8.62 -2.68 13.81
N ALA A 179 7.90 -1.94 12.97
CA ALA A 179 6.96 -0.91 13.41
C ALA A 179 5.82 -1.50 14.28
N ARG A 180 5.36 -2.72 13.98
CA ARG A 180 4.36 -3.42 14.79
C ARG A 180 4.93 -3.92 16.11
N LEU A 181 6.14 -4.50 16.08
CA LEU A 181 6.84 -5.02 17.27
C LEU A 181 7.18 -3.94 18.29
N GLN A 182 7.42 -2.70 17.86
CA GLN A 182 7.65 -1.57 18.78
C GLN A 182 6.48 -1.30 19.74
N ARG A 183 5.27 -1.76 19.40
CA ARG A 183 4.08 -1.63 20.24
C ARG A 183 3.72 -2.93 20.97
N PHE A 184 4.56 -3.92 20.87
CA PHE A 184 4.35 -5.21 21.51
C PHE A 184 4.86 -5.19 22.94
N ASP A 185 4.04 -5.67 23.87
CA ASP A 185 4.41 -5.78 25.28
C ASP A 185 5.11 -7.11 25.53
N LEU A 186 6.42 -7.04 25.82
CA LEU A 186 7.25 -8.21 26.11
C LEU A 186 6.84 -8.94 27.38
N THR A 187 6.18 -8.27 28.33
CA THR A 187 5.75 -8.88 29.59
C THR A 187 4.77 -10.02 29.34
N LEU A 188 4.03 -10.01 28.23
CA LEU A 188 3.15 -11.10 27.82
C LEU A 188 3.92 -12.38 27.47
N GLU A 189 5.09 -12.26 26.82
CA GLU A 189 5.96 -13.40 26.54
C GLU A 189 6.59 -13.95 27.83
N GLU A 190 7.11 -13.05 28.69
CA GLU A 190 7.73 -13.39 29.96
C GLU A 190 6.72 -14.11 30.90
N ALA A 191 5.53 -13.57 31.08
CA ALA A 191 4.49 -14.19 31.88
C ALA A 191 4.09 -15.58 31.37
N ALA A 192 4.04 -15.77 30.05
CA ALA A 192 3.74 -17.06 29.48
C ALA A 192 4.86 -18.09 29.71
N LEU A 193 6.12 -17.66 29.65
CA LEU A 193 7.28 -18.51 29.96
C LEU A 193 7.30 -18.89 31.44
N ASP A 194 6.98 -17.96 32.34
CA ASP A 194 6.89 -18.22 33.79
C ASP A 194 5.78 -19.23 34.12
N LEU A 195 4.69 -19.26 33.33
CA LEU A 195 3.64 -20.27 33.41
C LEU A 195 4.02 -21.62 32.78
N GLY A 196 5.28 -21.80 32.34
CA GLY A 196 5.80 -23.05 31.80
C GLY A 196 5.55 -23.27 30.31
N ALA A 197 5.12 -22.23 29.55
CA ALA A 197 4.99 -22.35 28.11
C ALA A 197 6.39 -22.43 27.44
N SER A 198 6.52 -23.26 26.39
CA SER A 198 7.72 -23.28 25.58
C SER A 198 7.82 -22.04 24.66
N HIS A 199 9.03 -21.64 24.25
CA HIS A 199 9.23 -20.53 23.30
C HIS A 199 8.42 -20.68 22.01
N LEU A 200 8.23 -21.91 21.50
CA LEU A 200 7.44 -22.17 20.32
C LEU A 200 5.93 -21.95 20.59
N GLN A 201 5.47 -22.30 21.80
CA GLN A 201 4.08 -22.04 22.19
C GLN A 201 3.82 -20.54 22.34
N VAL A 202 4.74 -19.79 22.96
CA VAL A 202 4.69 -18.33 23.09
C VAL A 202 4.63 -17.71 21.69
N PHE A 203 5.54 -18.10 20.80
CA PHE A 203 5.55 -17.58 19.42
C PHE A 203 4.22 -17.85 18.70
N ARG A 204 3.72 -19.09 18.73
CA ARG A 204 2.50 -19.48 17.98
C ARG A 204 1.21 -18.93 18.58
N ARG A 205 1.14 -18.77 19.92
CA ARG A 205 -0.11 -18.38 20.61
C ARG A 205 -0.18 -16.90 20.98
N ILE A 206 0.93 -16.21 21.06
CA ILE A 206 1.00 -14.80 21.50
C ILE A 206 1.58 -13.94 20.37
N THR A 207 2.85 -14.16 19.98
CA THR A 207 3.58 -13.29 19.07
C THR A 207 3.00 -13.35 17.65
N LEU A 208 2.78 -14.54 17.09
CA LEU A 208 2.28 -14.72 15.73
C LEU A 208 0.86 -14.17 15.53
N PRO A 209 -0.12 -14.45 16.42
CA PRO A 209 -1.45 -13.86 16.32
C PRO A 209 -1.44 -12.33 16.44
N TYR A 210 -0.59 -11.78 17.30
CA TYR A 210 -0.40 -10.33 17.40
C TYR A 210 0.12 -9.71 16.10
N LEU A 211 1.02 -10.41 15.41
CA LEU A 211 1.62 -9.96 14.15
C LEU A 211 0.74 -10.27 12.91
N MET A 212 -0.30 -11.09 13.02
CA MET A 212 -1.13 -11.50 11.90
C MET A 212 -1.68 -10.32 11.05
N PRO A 213 -2.18 -9.23 11.63
CA PRO A 213 -2.61 -8.08 10.83
C PRO A 213 -1.46 -7.43 10.04
N ALA A 214 -0.25 -7.41 10.62
CA ALA A 214 0.94 -6.90 9.94
C ALA A 214 1.42 -7.87 8.85
N ILE A 215 1.31 -9.19 9.06
CA ILE A 215 1.63 -10.22 8.06
C ILE A 215 0.73 -10.08 6.85
N LEU A 216 -0.58 -9.92 7.05
CA LEU A 216 -1.53 -9.71 5.95
C LEU A 216 -1.23 -8.42 5.19
N SER A 217 -0.92 -7.32 5.90
CA SER A 217 -0.52 -6.06 5.29
C SER A 217 0.78 -6.18 4.50
N ALA A 218 1.79 -6.86 5.07
CA ALA A 218 3.06 -7.09 4.41
C ALA A 218 2.91 -7.98 3.16
N ALA A 219 2.09 -9.01 3.22
CA ALA A 219 1.78 -9.89 2.08
C ALA A 219 1.09 -9.10 0.96
N PHE A 220 0.12 -8.26 1.29
CA PHE A 220 -0.57 -7.42 0.31
C PHE A 220 0.39 -6.41 -0.36
N ILE A 221 1.22 -5.72 0.43
CA ILE A 221 2.22 -4.79 -0.11
C ILE A 221 3.28 -5.53 -0.94
N ALA A 222 3.74 -6.69 -0.48
CA ALA A 222 4.69 -7.53 -1.23
C ALA A 222 4.13 -7.95 -2.59
N PHE A 223 2.85 -8.33 -2.64
CA PHE A 223 2.16 -8.64 -3.90
C PHE A 223 2.13 -7.43 -4.83
N LEU A 224 1.69 -6.26 -4.35
CA LEU A 224 1.62 -5.05 -5.17
C LEU A 224 2.99 -4.64 -5.69
N GLN A 225 4.00 -4.61 -4.83
CA GLN A 225 5.37 -4.27 -5.20
C GLN A 225 5.97 -5.23 -6.24
N SER A 226 5.64 -6.53 -6.12
CA SER A 226 6.04 -7.53 -7.11
C SER A 226 5.30 -7.35 -8.42
N PHE A 227 4.00 -7.13 -8.37
CA PHE A 227 3.12 -7.02 -9.53
C PHE A 227 3.46 -5.82 -10.42
N GLU A 228 3.83 -4.68 -9.83
CA GLU A 228 4.22 -3.47 -10.55
C GLU A 228 5.71 -3.42 -10.94
N ASN A 229 6.51 -4.40 -10.50
CA ASN A 229 7.95 -4.36 -10.69
C ASN A 229 8.35 -4.60 -12.15
N TYR A 230 8.91 -3.57 -12.76
CA TYR A 230 9.50 -3.63 -14.10
C TYR A 230 11.02 -3.65 -14.06
N ASN A 231 11.62 -2.77 -13.24
CA ASN A 231 13.04 -2.45 -13.30
C ASN A 231 13.95 -3.63 -12.95
N THR A 232 13.58 -4.45 -11.98
CA THR A 232 14.32 -5.67 -11.64
C THR A 232 13.96 -6.79 -12.59
N THR A 233 12.66 -6.95 -12.86
CA THR A 233 12.09 -8.07 -13.63
C THR A 233 12.63 -8.17 -15.03
N ILE A 234 12.81 -7.07 -15.74
CA ILE A 234 13.23 -7.05 -17.15
C ILE A 234 14.57 -7.79 -17.37
N PHE A 235 15.44 -7.84 -16.37
CA PHE A 235 16.76 -8.48 -16.47
C PHE A 235 16.73 -9.95 -16.07
N VAL A 236 15.88 -10.33 -15.11
CA VAL A 236 15.89 -11.69 -14.53
C VAL A 236 14.80 -12.61 -15.07
N ARG A 237 13.85 -12.10 -15.83
CA ARG A 237 12.68 -12.85 -16.31
C ARG A 237 12.98 -13.95 -17.33
N GLY A 238 14.13 -13.88 -17.99
CA GLY A 238 14.44 -14.80 -19.10
C GLY A 238 13.44 -14.68 -20.25
N LEU A 239 12.80 -15.79 -20.61
CA LEU A 239 11.76 -15.84 -21.65
C LEU A 239 10.36 -15.56 -21.10
N ASP A 240 10.18 -15.62 -19.79
CA ASP A 240 8.88 -15.33 -19.15
C ASP A 240 8.55 -13.85 -19.24
N THR A 241 7.30 -13.54 -19.50
CA THR A 241 6.83 -12.15 -19.63
C THR A 241 5.84 -11.83 -18.53
N THR A 242 6.15 -10.79 -17.74
CA THR A 242 5.22 -10.24 -16.74
C THR A 242 4.34 -9.17 -17.36
N LEU A 243 3.25 -8.81 -16.68
CA LEU A 243 2.29 -7.81 -17.15
C LEU A 243 2.95 -6.45 -17.40
N THR A 244 3.85 -6.02 -16.52
CA THR A 244 4.59 -4.75 -16.66
C THR A 244 5.53 -4.77 -17.88
N VAL A 245 6.19 -5.90 -18.12
CA VAL A 245 7.05 -6.09 -19.30
C VAL A 245 6.22 -6.17 -20.59
N TYR A 246 5.07 -6.85 -20.56
CA TYR A 246 4.12 -6.87 -21.67
C TYR A 246 3.66 -5.45 -22.04
N ILE A 247 3.20 -4.66 -21.05
CA ILE A 247 2.78 -3.26 -21.25
C ILE A 247 3.93 -2.44 -21.85
N ALA A 248 5.13 -2.53 -21.27
CA ALA A 248 6.30 -1.80 -21.75
C ALA A 248 6.68 -2.19 -23.18
N SER A 249 6.55 -3.45 -23.56
CA SER A 249 6.80 -3.90 -24.94
C SER A 249 5.80 -3.30 -25.92
N LYS A 250 4.50 -3.29 -25.58
CA LYS A 250 3.45 -2.67 -26.40
C LYS A 250 3.66 -1.17 -26.55
N VAL A 251 4.08 -0.47 -25.50
CA VAL A 251 4.41 0.96 -25.57
C VAL A 251 5.54 1.22 -26.56
N ARG A 252 6.55 0.35 -26.63
CA ARG A 252 7.70 0.49 -27.55
C ARG A 252 7.39 0.09 -28.99
N THR A 253 6.53 -0.89 -29.20
CA THR A 253 6.20 -1.42 -30.55
C THR A 253 5.05 -0.70 -31.21
N GLY A 254 4.35 0.16 -30.53
CA GLY A 254 3.19 0.94 -30.98
C GLY A 254 2.03 0.81 -30.00
N LEU A 255 1.66 1.92 -29.40
CA LEU A 255 0.53 2.01 -28.49
C LEU A 255 -0.77 1.71 -29.25
N THR A 256 -1.49 0.72 -28.79
CA THR A 256 -2.88 0.47 -29.20
C THR A 256 -3.82 0.81 -28.05
N PRO A 257 -5.06 1.24 -28.31
CA PRO A 257 -6.01 1.51 -27.23
C PRO A 257 -6.34 0.28 -26.37
N ALA A 258 -6.01 -0.94 -26.82
CA ALA A 258 -6.15 -2.16 -26.04
C ALA A 258 -5.29 -2.15 -24.76
N VAL A 259 -4.10 -1.50 -24.79
CA VAL A 259 -3.28 -1.33 -23.58
C VAL A 259 -3.97 -0.39 -22.58
N ASN A 260 -4.60 0.66 -23.09
CA ASN A 260 -5.40 1.57 -22.24
C ASN A 260 -6.61 0.85 -21.66
N ALA A 261 -7.27 -0.08 -22.42
CA ALA A 261 -8.35 -0.90 -21.91
C ALA A 261 -7.93 -1.75 -20.71
N LEU A 262 -6.72 -2.31 -20.73
CA LEU A 262 -6.15 -3.01 -19.57
C LEU A 262 -6.03 -2.09 -18.35
N SER A 263 -5.52 -0.87 -18.55
CA SER A 263 -5.40 0.11 -17.47
C SER A 263 -6.77 0.51 -16.91
N VAL A 264 -7.78 0.69 -17.77
CA VAL A 264 -9.16 0.99 -17.35
C VAL A 264 -9.74 -0.14 -16.50
N ILE A 265 -9.51 -1.41 -16.89
CA ILE A 265 -9.93 -2.58 -16.09
C ILE A 265 -9.22 -2.57 -14.73
N MET A 266 -7.91 -2.33 -14.69
CA MET A 266 -7.15 -2.29 -13.44
C MET A 266 -7.61 -1.15 -12.51
N ILE A 267 -7.83 0.05 -13.06
CA ILE A 267 -8.36 1.19 -12.30
C ILE A 267 -9.78 0.88 -11.79
N GLY A 268 -10.62 0.31 -12.64
CA GLY A 268 -11.97 -0.10 -12.26
C GLY A 268 -11.98 -1.13 -11.13
N LEU A 269 -11.13 -2.15 -11.23
CA LEU A 269 -11.01 -3.21 -10.22
C LEU A 269 -10.51 -2.66 -8.88
N THR A 270 -9.46 -1.83 -8.90
CA THR A 270 -8.91 -1.22 -7.68
C THR A 270 -9.89 -0.24 -7.04
N THR A 271 -10.58 0.57 -7.84
CA THR A 271 -11.61 1.50 -7.36
C THR A 271 -12.81 0.75 -6.75
N LEU A 272 -13.28 -0.31 -7.42
CA LEU A 272 -14.34 -1.16 -6.91
C LEU A 272 -13.93 -1.84 -5.61
N GLY A 273 -12.70 -2.37 -5.55
CA GLY A 273 -12.16 -2.99 -4.33
C GLY A 273 -12.09 -2.01 -3.17
N ALA A 274 -11.59 -0.79 -3.41
CA ALA A 274 -11.55 0.27 -2.41
C ALA A 274 -12.96 0.68 -1.93
N PHE A 275 -13.91 0.76 -2.84
CA PHE A 275 -15.31 1.09 -2.53
C PHE A 275 -15.97 0.00 -1.67
N VAL A 276 -15.80 -1.27 -2.05
CA VAL A 276 -16.31 -2.42 -1.29
C VAL A 276 -15.68 -2.47 0.10
N TYR A 277 -14.36 -2.24 0.20
CA TYR A 277 -13.65 -2.17 1.48
C TYR A 277 -14.20 -1.05 2.38
N GLU A 278 -14.40 0.15 1.83
CA GLU A 278 -14.94 1.28 2.59
C GLU A 278 -16.37 1.01 3.07
N LEU A 279 -17.21 0.39 2.23
CA LEU A 279 -18.56 -0.01 2.63
C LEU A 279 -18.52 -1.06 3.76
N ALA A 280 -17.66 -2.06 3.67
CA ALA A 280 -17.50 -3.07 4.71
C ALA A 280 -17.02 -2.43 6.02
N ARG A 281 -16.04 -1.54 5.96
CA ARG A 281 -15.52 -0.79 7.10
C ARG A 281 -16.59 0.07 7.78
N ARG A 282 -17.38 0.81 7.01
CA ARG A 282 -18.48 1.62 7.54
C ARG A 282 -19.54 0.77 8.25
N ARG A 283 -19.85 -0.39 7.69
CA ARG A 283 -20.79 -1.34 8.33
C ARG A 283 -20.24 -1.85 9.66
N GLU A 284 -18.94 -2.15 9.73
CA GLU A 284 -18.28 -2.59 10.96
C GLU A 284 -18.29 -1.50 12.04
N LEU A 285 -17.92 -0.27 11.68
CA LEU A 285 -17.96 0.87 12.60
C LEU A 285 -19.38 1.13 13.13
N ALA A 286 -20.39 1.07 12.27
CA ALA A 286 -21.78 1.23 12.68
C ALA A 286 -22.25 0.12 13.64
N ARG A 287 -21.79 -1.14 13.43
CA ARG A 287 -22.07 -2.25 14.36
C ARG A 287 -21.41 -2.03 15.72
N GLN A 288 -20.14 -1.58 15.74
CA GLN A 288 -19.44 -1.28 16.99
C GLN A 288 -20.08 -0.13 17.77
N GLU A 289 -20.50 0.93 17.09
CA GLU A 289 -21.24 2.03 17.74
C GLU A 289 -22.58 1.57 18.30
N SER A 290 -23.32 0.75 17.56
CA SER A 290 -24.60 0.24 18.04
C SER A 290 -24.43 -0.70 19.25
N ALA A 291 -23.38 -1.52 19.27
CA ALA A 291 -23.03 -2.37 20.39
C ALA A 291 -22.65 -1.54 21.64
N LYS A 292 -21.83 -0.50 21.46
CA LYS A 292 -21.48 0.42 22.56
C LYS A 292 -22.70 1.14 23.13
N ARG A 293 -23.60 1.64 22.28
CA ARG A 293 -24.85 2.27 22.74
C ARG A 293 -25.74 1.34 23.54
N ARG A 294 -25.86 0.05 23.10
CA ARG A 294 -26.61 -0.98 23.83
C ARG A 294 -25.98 -1.30 25.19
N ALA A 295 -24.67 -1.40 25.27
CA ALA A 295 -23.94 -1.63 26.52
C ALA A 295 -24.19 -0.47 27.52
N VAL A 296 -24.03 0.78 27.08
CA VAL A 296 -24.30 1.95 27.93
C VAL A 296 -25.77 2.01 28.39
N GLN A 297 -26.72 1.68 27.54
CA GLN A 297 -28.12 1.62 27.91
C GLN A 297 -28.43 0.53 28.94
N ALA A 298 -27.79 -0.66 28.79
CA ALA A 298 -27.91 -1.74 29.75
C ALA A 298 -27.35 -1.35 31.13
N ASP A 299 -26.17 -0.70 31.16
CA ASP A 299 -25.57 -0.21 32.40
C ASP A 299 -26.44 0.85 33.09
N MET A 300 -27.02 1.77 32.32
CA MET A 300 -27.95 2.77 32.87
C MET A 300 -29.23 2.13 33.42
N ALA A 301 -29.77 1.10 32.76
CA ALA A 301 -30.95 0.38 33.22
C ALA A 301 -30.68 -0.37 34.53
N LEU A 302 -29.51 -0.99 34.68
CA LEU A 302 -29.10 -1.64 35.92
C LEU A 302 -28.90 -0.63 37.07
N ALA A 303 -28.28 0.50 36.80
CA ALA A 303 -28.11 1.58 37.79
C ALA A 303 -29.46 2.18 38.25
N GLY A 304 -30.43 2.33 37.36
CA GLY A 304 -31.77 2.82 37.68
C GLY A 304 -32.66 1.82 38.44
N SER A 305 -32.37 0.53 38.39
CA SER A 305 -33.09 -0.51 39.14
C SER A 305 -32.51 -0.76 40.55
N ALA A 306 -31.36 -0.15 40.87
CA ALA A 306 -30.69 -0.28 42.16
C ALA A 306 -31.01 0.90 43.13
N LEU A 307 -31.79 1.88 42.69
CA LEU A 307 -32.35 2.99 43.47
C LEU A 307 -33.81 2.74 43.78
#